data_d625b16c1fb373c8937c4b7d1c9a6d2f
#
_entry.id   d625b16c1fb373c8937c4b7d1c9a6d2f
#
_cell.length_a   1.000
_cell.length_b   1.000
_cell.length_c   1.000
_cell.angle_alpha   90.00
_cell.angle_beta   90.00
_cell.angle_gamma   90.00
#
_symmetry.space_group_name_H-M   'P 1'
#
loop_
_entity.id
_entity.type
_entity.pdbx_description
1 polymer ?
#
loop_
_entity_poly.entity_id
_entity_poly.type
_entity_poly.pdbx_seq_one_letter_code
_entity_poly.pdbx_strand_id
1 'polypeptide(L)'
;FEGVETHGDHGILIGAVEGFGGDELRALAHQLRERMGSGIGVLGSSLDGKGVLVGFVSADLVEAGVSAGTIIEPAARVLGGGGSRDPHLAQAGGPRGEEIGDALEAAAAVAREALAGL
;
A
#
# COMPACT_ATOMS: atom_id res chain seq x y z
N PHE A 1 -5.44 5.21 -12.31
CA PHE A 1 -5.31 6.02 -11.11
C PHE A 1 -4.59 7.33 -11.41
N GLU A 2 -5.23 8.40 -11.08
CA GLU A 2 -4.61 9.70 -11.06
C GLU A 2 -3.86 9.83 -9.75
N GLY A 3 -2.72 10.46 -9.73
CA GLY A 3 -2.01 10.73 -8.49
C GLY A 3 -0.81 9.85 -8.22
N VAL A 4 -0.21 9.29 -9.27
CA VAL A 4 1.10 8.67 -9.13
C VAL A 4 2.14 9.76 -8.93
N GLU A 5 2.84 9.70 -7.79
CA GLU A 5 3.96 10.59 -7.53
C GLU A 5 5.20 10.00 -8.19
N THR A 6 6.05 10.85 -8.71
CA THR A 6 7.31 10.41 -9.31
C THR A 6 8.48 10.87 -8.44
N HIS A 7 9.36 9.93 -8.10
CA HIS A 7 10.58 10.17 -7.33
C HIS A 7 11.77 9.59 -8.10
N GLY A 8 12.38 10.40 -8.95
CA GLY A 8 13.40 9.92 -9.89
C GLY A 8 12.78 8.95 -10.89
N ASP A 9 13.31 7.73 -10.95
CA ASP A 9 12.80 6.68 -11.84
C ASP A 9 11.71 5.82 -11.20
N HIS A 10 11.27 6.18 -10.00
CA HIS A 10 10.32 5.39 -9.22
C HIS A 10 9.00 6.12 -9.05
N GLY A 11 7.90 5.38 -9.03
CA GLY A 11 6.58 5.93 -8.79
C GLY A 11 6.02 5.50 -7.42
N ILE A 12 5.14 6.33 -6.88
CA ILE A 12 4.33 5.99 -5.70
C ILE A 12 2.87 6.16 -6.10
N LEU A 13 2.10 5.08 -5.97
CA LEU A 13 0.67 5.08 -6.23
C LEU A 13 -0.09 4.88 -4.92
N ILE A 14 -0.90 5.85 -4.55
CA ILE A 14 -1.75 5.75 -3.36
C ILE A 14 -3.19 5.90 -3.81
N GLY A 15 -4.02 4.93 -3.53
CA GLY A 15 -5.40 4.96 -3.98
C GLY A 15 -6.37 4.37 -2.98
N ALA A 16 -7.59 4.91 -2.97
CA ALA A 16 -8.70 4.41 -2.18
C ALA A 16 -9.84 3.99 -3.10
N VAL A 17 -10.42 2.84 -2.83
CA VAL A 17 -11.61 2.34 -3.52
C VAL A 17 -12.62 1.89 -2.48
N GLU A 18 -13.90 1.99 -2.79
CA GLU A 18 -14.95 1.60 -1.85
C GLU A 18 -15.49 0.22 -2.19
N GLY A 19 -15.88 -0.52 -1.15
CA GLY A 19 -16.61 -1.76 -1.31
C GLY A 19 -15.77 -2.95 -1.77
N PHE A 20 -14.44 -2.85 -1.76
CA PHE A 20 -13.56 -3.96 -2.10
C PHE A 20 -13.21 -4.75 -0.85
N GLY A 21 -13.36 -6.07 -0.91
CA GLY A 21 -12.81 -6.96 0.09
C GLY A 21 -11.32 -7.19 -0.15
N GLY A 22 -10.67 -7.94 0.76
CA GLY A 22 -9.24 -8.19 0.69
C GLY A 22 -8.79 -8.88 -0.59
N ASP A 23 -9.53 -9.88 -1.06
CA ASP A 23 -9.20 -10.63 -2.28
C ASP A 23 -9.30 -9.77 -3.53
N GLU A 24 -10.34 -8.95 -3.61
CA GLU A 24 -10.56 -8.04 -4.73
C GLU A 24 -9.49 -6.96 -4.80
N LEU A 25 -9.13 -6.42 -3.64
CA LEU A 25 -8.10 -5.39 -3.53
C LEU A 25 -6.73 -5.96 -3.89
N ARG A 26 -6.46 -7.19 -3.47
CA ARG A 26 -5.23 -7.90 -3.80
C ARG A 26 -5.11 -8.15 -5.31
N ALA A 27 -6.20 -8.55 -5.95
CA ALA A 27 -6.23 -8.75 -7.40
C ALA A 27 -5.92 -7.46 -8.16
N LEU A 28 -6.52 -6.36 -7.72
CA LEU A 28 -6.25 -5.04 -8.30
C LEU A 28 -4.78 -4.63 -8.11
N ALA A 29 -4.23 -4.89 -6.92
CA ALA A 29 -2.83 -4.59 -6.62
C ALA A 29 -1.87 -5.36 -7.53
N HIS A 30 -2.13 -6.63 -7.81
CA HIS A 30 -1.33 -7.42 -8.74
C HIS A 30 -1.33 -6.82 -10.15
N GLN A 31 -2.49 -6.41 -10.64
CA GLN A 31 -2.61 -5.79 -11.96
C GLN A 31 -1.83 -4.48 -12.05
N LEU A 32 -1.95 -3.65 -11.02
CA LEU A 32 -1.27 -2.35 -10.98
C LEU A 32 0.25 -2.53 -10.84
N ARG A 33 0.69 -3.50 -10.07
CA ARG A 33 2.10 -3.82 -9.91
C ARG A 33 2.74 -4.19 -11.25
N GLU A 34 2.08 -5.01 -12.04
CA GLU A 34 2.56 -5.41 -13.35
C GLU A 34 2.70 -4.23 -14.32
N ARG A 35 1.79 -3.25 -14.21
CA ARG A 35 1.76 -2.10 -15.12
C ARG A 35 2.66 -0.95 -14.69
N MET A 36 3.00 -0.89 -13.42
CA MET A 36 3.67 0.27 -12.84
C MET A 36 5.16 0.38 -13.20
N GLY A 37 5.80 -0.74 -13.48
CA GLY A 37 7.25 -0.77 -13.61
C GLY A 37 7.92 -0.66 -12.25
N SER A 38 8.80 0.32 -12.03
CA SER A 38 9.48 0.49 -10.75
C SER A 38 8.68 1.41 -9.84
N GLY A 39 8.33 0.93 -8.66
CA GLY A 39 7.62 1.77 -7.70
C GLY A 39 6.96 1.02 -6.55
N ILE A 40 6.22 1.80 -5.78
CA ILE A 40 5.49 1.36 -4.60
C ILE A 40 4.03 1.74 -4.78
N GLY A 41 3.12 0.84 -4.40
CA GLY A 41 1.71 1.14 -4.40
C GLY A 41 1.06 0.75 -3.09
N VAL A 42 0.09 1.54 -2.65
CA VAL A 42 -0.75 1.22 -1.51
C VAL A 42 -2.19 1.50 -1.86
N LEU A 43 -3.01 0.47 -1.76
CA LEU A 43 -4.44 0.56 -2.02
C LEU A 43 -5.20 0.31 -0.72
N GLY A 44 -6.22 1.10 -0.50
CA GLY A 44 -7.08 0.94 0.67
C GLY A 44 -8.54 0.88 0.28
N SER A 45 -9.30 0.13 1.06
CA SER A 45 -10.75 0.03 0.89
C SER A 45 -11.43 -0.02 2.23
N SER A 46 -12.67 0.46 2.26
CA SER A 46 -13.55 0.34 3.41
C SER A 46 -14.75 -0.48 3.00
N LEU A 47 -15.05 -1.53 3.76
CA LEU A 47 -16.17 -2.43 3.52
C LEU A 47 -16.79 -2.83 4.85
N ASP A 48 -18.09 -2.56 5.02
CA ASP A 48 -18.82 -2.90 6.25
C ASP A 48 -18.15 -2.37 7.53
N GLY A 49 -17.63 -1.15 7.48
CA GLY A 49 -16.99 -0.50 8.62
C GLY A 49 -15.56 -0.94 8.90
N LYS A 50 -15.06 -1.90 8.14
CA LYS A 50 -13.68 -2.39 8.27
C LYS A 50 -12.79 -1.80 7.20
N GLY A 51 -11.52 -1.61 7.52
CA GLY A 51 -10.51 -1.16 6.57
C GLY A 51 -9.65 -2.31 6.07
N VAL A 52 -9.30 -2.28 4.81
CA VAL A 52 -8.38 -3.24 4.18
C VAL A 52 -7.32 -2.46 3.43
N LEU A 53 -6.08 -2.90 3.52
CA LEU A 53 -4.95 -2.30 2.82
C LEU A 53 -4.18 -3.38 2.08
N VAL A 54 -3.71 -3.04 0.89
CA VAL A 54 -2.73 -3.88 0.17
C VAL A 54 -1.60 -2.96 -0.29
N GLY A 55 -0.37 -3.28 0.11
CA GLY A 55 0.82 -2.60 -0.36
C GLY A 55 1.59 -3.50 -1.31
N PHE A 56 2.19 -2.94 -2.33
CA PHE A 56 3.04 -3.69 -3.26
C PHE A 56 4.31 -2.90 -3.59
N VAL A 57 5.38 -3.63 -3.88
CA VAL A 57 6.68 -3.05 -4.21
C VAL A 57 7.23 -3.79 -5.42
N SER A 58 7.78 -3.08 -6.39
CA SER A 58 8.38 -3.69 -7.56
C SER A 58 9.63 -4.49 -7.17
N ALA A 59 9.97 -5.51 -7.96
CA ALA A 59 11.06 -6.44 -7.64
C ALA A 59 12.40 -5.74 -7.46
N ASP A 60 12.70 -4.74 -8.27
CA ASP A 60 13.95 -3.98 -8.19
C ASP A 60 14.07 -3.24 -6.85
N LEU A 61 12.97 -2.68 -6.34
CA LEU A 61 12.97 -1.99 -5.05
C LEU A 61 13.03 -2.97 -3.88
N VAL A 62 12.42 -4.15 -4.02
CA VAL A 62 12.55 -5.20 -3.01
C VAL A 62 14.02 -5.61 -2.88
N GLU A 63 14.74 -5.76 -3.98
CA GLU A 63 16.17 -6.05 -3.96
C GLU A 63 16.98 -4.92 -3.32
N ALA A 64 16.53 -3.69 -3.44
CA ALA A 64 17.17 -2.54 -2.81
C ALA A 64 16.85 -2.39 -1.32
N GLY A 65 16.02 -3.28 -0.75
CA GLY A 65 15.69 -3.31 0.67
C GLY A 65 14.33 -2.71 1.03
N VAL A 66 13.52 -2.33 0.05
CA VAL A 66 12.17 -1.81 0.30
C VAL A 66 11.20 -2.97 0.49
N SER A 67 10.34 -2.88 1.49
CA SER A 67 9.39 -3.97 1.81
C SER A 67 7.96 -3.43 1.93
N ALA A 68 7.03 -4.08 1.24
CA ALA A 68 5.61 -3.75 1.31
C ALA A 68 5.08 -3.87 2.74
N GLY A 69 5.48 -4.92 3.45
CA GLY A 69 5.07 -5.13 4.85
C GLY A 69 5.49 -3.98 5.77
N THR A 70 6.69 -3.45 5.59
CA THR A 70 7.17 -2.30 6.35
C THR A 70 6.38 -1.04 6.03
N ILE A 71 6.06 -0.84 4.75
CA ILE A 71 5.32 0.34 4.28
C ILE A 71 3.92 0.39 4.88
N ILE A 72 3.21 -0.72 4.93
CA ILE A 72 1.83 -0.74 5.41
C ILE A 72 1.71 -0.89 6.93
N GLU A 73 2.78 -1.19 7.64
CA GLU A 73 2.73 -1.43 9.09
C GLU A 73 2.09 -0.27 9.88
N PRO A 74 2.53 0.99 9.73
CA PRO A 74 1.90 2.09 10.47
C PRO A 74 0.46 2.31 10.04
N ALA A 75 0.14 2.08 8.77
CA ALA A 75 -1.23 2.18 8.27
C ALA A 75 -2.13 1.12 8.90
N ALA A 76 -1.64 -0.09 9.09
CA ALA A 76 -2.38 -1.16 9.76
C ALA A 76 -2.72 -0.77 11.20
N ARG A 77 -1.81 -0.12 11.89
CA ARG A 77 -2.05 0.38 13.26
C ARG A 77 -3.14 1.45 13.30
N VAL A 78 -3.19 2.33 12.32
CA VAL A 78 -4.24 3.34 12.21
C VAL A 78 -5.61 2.68 12.08
N LEU A 79 -5.70 1.59 11.34
CA LEU A 79 -6.93 0.82 11.21
C LEU A 79 -7.27 -0.01 12.44
N GLY A 80 -6.36 -0.12 13.39
CA GLY A 80 -6.56 -0.91 14.61
C GLY A 80 -6.32 -2.39 14.41
N GLY A 81 -5.57 -2.77 13.40
CA GLY A 81 -5.29 -4.16 13.09
C GLY A 81 -3.83 -4.42 12.79
N GLY A 82 -3.56 -5.49 12.06
CA GLY A 82 -2.23 -5.89 11.67
C GLY A 82 -2.21 -6.47 10.26
N GLY A 83 -1.03 -6.79 9.79
CA GLY A 83 -0.87 -7.25 8.42
C GLY A 83 0.31 -8.21 8.23
N SER A 84 0.42 -8.70 7.01
CA SER A 84 1.51 -9.57 6.61
C SER A 84 2.81 -8.78 6.42
N ARG A 85 3.92 -9.50 6.40
CA ARG A 85 5.26 -8.91 6.27
C ARG A 85 5.94 -9.23 4.93
N ASP A 86 5.15 -9.64 3.95
CA ASP A 86 5.69 -9.98 2.64
C ASP A 86 6.31 -8.71 2.01
N PRO A 87 7.55 -8.78 1.49
CA PRO A 87 8.18 -7.61 0.88
C PRO A 87 7.62 -7.23 -0.49
N HIS A 88 7.07 -8.18 -1.24
CA HIS A 88 6.56 -7.92 -2.58
C HIS A 88 5.13 -7.41 -2.58
N LEU A 89 4.26 -8.05 -1.81
CA LEU A 89 2.86 -7.67 -1.68
C LEU A 89 2.35 -8.08 -0.31
N ALA A 90 1.97 -7.10 0.49
CA ALA A 90 1.49 -7.30 1.85
C ALA A 90 0.06 -6.80 1.98
N GLN A 91 -0.70 -7.46 2.83
CA GLN A 91 -2.10 -7.13 3.10
C GLN A 91 -2.30 -6.89 4.58
N ALA A 92 -3.12 -5.92 4.92
CA ALA A 92 -3.48 -5.60 6.29
C ALA A 92 -4.95 -5.25 6.38
N GLY A 93 -5.49 -5.29 7.58
CA GLY A 93 -6.87 -4.87 7.83
C GLY A 93 -7.10 -4.58 9.29
N GLY A 94 -8.20 -3.90 9.57
CA GLY A 94 -8.60 -3.58 10.94
C GLY A 94 -10.02 -3.05 11.01
N PRO A 95 -10.57 -2.90 12.22
CA PRO A 95 -11.98 -2.53 12.41
C PRO A 95 -12.29 -1.05 12.17
N ARG A 96 -11.29 -0.20 11.98
CA ARG A 96 -11.48 1.25 11.83
C ARG A 96 -11.50 1.68 10.37
N GLY A 97 -12.49 1.21 9.60
CA GLY A 97 -12.62 1.55 8.19
C GLY A 97 -12.75 3.05 7.91
N GLU A 98 -13.28 3.82 8.86
CA GLU A 98 -13.39 5.28 8.77
C GLU A 98 -12.04 5.99 8.78
N GLU A 99 -10.98 5.30 9.22
CA GLU A 99 -9.63 5.84 9.27
C GLU A 99 -8.80 5.50 8.02
N ILE A 100 -9.43 4.99 6.96
CA ILE A 100 -8.71 4.53 5.78
C ILE A 100 -7.88 5.66 5.12
N GLY A 101 -8.40 6.88 5.12
CA GLY A 101 -7.67 8.03 4.59
C GLY A 101 -6.38 8.32 5.36
N ASP A 102 -6.46 8.31 6.68
CA ASP A 102 -5.29 8.52 7.54
C ASP A 102 -4.29 7.36 7.43
N ALA A 103 -4.81 6.14 7.29
CA ALA A 103 -3.98 4.97 7.07
C ALA A 103 -3.18 5.08 5.78
N LEU A 104 -3.82 5.50 4.69
CA LEU A 104 -3.14 5.70 3.41
C LEU A 104 -2.08 6.80 3.48
N GLU A 105 -2.34 7.89 4.21
CA GLU A 105 -1.34 8.93 4.42
C GLU A 105 -0.13 8.43 5.20
N ALA A 106 -0.36 7.60 6.22
CA ALA A 106 0.74 7.00 6.99
C ALA A 106 1.61 6.10 6.11
N ALA A 107 1.00 5.27 5.26
CA ALA A 107 1.72 4.42 4.32
C ALA A 107 2.49 5.25 3.29
N ALA A 108 1.88 6.32 2.77
CA ALA A 108 2.52 7.20 1.81
C ALA A 108 3.79 7.85 2.38
N ALA A 109 3.76 8.27 3.62
CA ALA A 109 4.93 8.85 4.29
C ALA A 109 6.09 7.85 4.36
N VAL A 110 5.82 6.60 4.72
CA VAL A 110 6.85 5.55 4.76
C VAL A 110 7.39 5.26 3.35
N ALA A 111 6.52 5.23 2.35
CA ALA A 111 6.93 4.98 0.97
C ALA A 111 7.88 6.08 0.47
N ARG A 112 7.58 7.35 0.76
CA ARG A 112 8.44 8.48 0.40
C ARG A 112 9.81 8.41 1.08
N GLU A 113 9.82 8.07 2.36
CA GLU A 113 11.07 7.88 3.11
C GLU A 113 11.90 6.73 2.55
N ALA A 114 11.26 5.64 2.17
CA ALA A 114 11.93 4.48 1.60
C ALA A 114 12.65 4.84 0.30
N LEU A 115 12.00 5.61 -0.58
CA LEU A 115 12.61 6.04 -1.84
C LEU A 115 13.69 7.10 -1.62
N ALA A 116 13.52 7.97 -0.64
CA ALA A 116 14.52 8.99 -0.31
C ALA A 116 15.82 8.38 0.23
N GLY A 117 15.75 7.19 0.82
CA GLY A 117 16.90 6.50 1.37
C GLY A 117 17.69 5.64 0.38
N LEU A 118 17.27 5.61 -0.88
CA LEU A 118 17.94 4.81 -1.90
C LEU A 118 19.21 5.47 -2.45
#